data_47845a0c29722c365738322e8ec95565
#
_entry.id   47845a0c29722c365738322e8ec95565
#
_cell.length_a   1.000
_cell.length_b   1.000
_cell.length_c   1.000
_cell.angle_alpha   90.00
_cell.angle_beta   90.00
_cell.angle_gamma   90.00
#
_symmetry.space_group_name_H-M   'P 1'
#
loop_
_entity.id
_entity.type
_entity.pdbx_description
1 polymer ?
#
loop_
_entity_poly.entity_id
_entity_poly.type
_entity_poly.pdbx_seq_one_letter_code
_entity_poly.pdbx_strand_id
1 'polypeptide(L)'
;MAVDSKSHAILDSVLAGNRLSPADALALWQHGNFRDMGNAAEEIRRRINPPNEVTYTAFRVGNYTNYCNIECSFCSFMDEVGSGKGYNLSADEILRKVDEAVALDAPQLFLQGGVNPELPFSYYTDALSAVRRNFPE
;
A
#
# COMPACT_ATOMS: atom_id res chain seq x y z
N MET A 1 22.25 12.28 -27.22
CA MET A 1 20.79 12.08 -27.44
C MET A 1 20.13 13.42 -27.22
N ALA A 2 19.41 13.95 -28.20
CA ALA A 2 18.69 15.21 -28.04
C ALA A 2 17.62 15.01 -26.97
N VAL A 3 17.69 15.82 -25.93
CA VAL A 3 16.67 15.81 -24.86
C VAL A 3 15.39 16.33 -25.49
N ASP A 4 14.31 15.59 -25.37
CA ASP A 4 13.05 15.96 -26.00
C ASP A 4 12.52 17.25 -25.39
N SER A 5 12.49 18.33 -26.16
CA SER A 5 12.00 19.66 -25.74
C SER A 5 10.57 19.62 -25.20
N LYS A 6 9.76 18.65 -25.64
CA LYS A 6 8.40 18.44 -25.16
C LYS A 6 8.39 17.94 -23.72
N SER A 7 9.27 17.00 -23.37
CA SER A 7 9.38 16.48 -22.00
C SER A 7 9.77 17.57 -21.01
N HIS A 8 10.70 18.46 -21.37
CA HIS A 8 11.05 19.60 -20.52
C HIS A 8 9.87 20.57 -20.33
N ALA A 9 9.15 20.92 -21.40
CA ALA A 9 7.99 21.79 -21.28
C ALA A 9 6.89 21.21 -20.37
N ILE A 10 6.70 19.88 -20.39
CA ILE A 10 5.78 19.19 -19.48
C ILE A 10 6.27 19.30 -18.04
N LEU A 11 7.56 19.04 -17.77
CA LEU A 11 8.12 19.14 -16.43
C LEU A 11 8.08 20.57 -15.88
N ASP A 12 8.38 21.58 -16.71
CA ASP A 12 8.26 22.99 -16.36
C ASP A 12 6.83 23.35 -15.98
N SER A 13 5.84 22.84 -16.72
CA SER A 13 4.42 23.04 -16.42
C SER A 13 4.04 22.44 -15.06
N VAL A 14 4.52 21.23 -14.75
CA VAL A 14 4.31 20.58 -13.45
C VAL A 14 4.98 21.37 -12.32
N LEU A 15 6.20 21.83 -12.53
CA LEU A 15 6.92 22.67 -11.57
C LEU A 15 6.23 24.03 -11.35
N ALA A 16 5.52 24.54 -12.35
CA ALA A 16 4.66 25.71 -12.21
C ALA A 16 3.35 25.43 -11.43
N GLY A 17 3.09 24.21 -11.00
CA GLY A 17 1.94 23.81 -10.20
C GLY A 17 0.76 23.25 -11.00
N ASN A 18 0.92 23.04 -12.30
CA ASN A 18 -0.12 22.43 -13.10
C ASN A 18 -0.19 20.92 -12.91
N ARG A 19 -1.38 20.36 -12.92
CA ARG A 19 -1.58 18.91 -12.84
C ARG A 19 -1.16 18.23 -14.14
N LEU A 20 -0.39 17.14 -14.02
CA LEU A 20 0.00 16.31 -15.15
C LEU A 20 -1.23 15.65 -15.79
N SER A 21 -1.39 15.83 -17.11
CA SER A 21 -2.44 15.12 -17.86
C SER A 21 -2.03 13.67 -18.14
N PRO A 22 -3.01 12.76 -18.39
CA PRO A 22 -2.69 11.38 -18.79
C PRO A 22 -1.82 11.30 -20.06
N ALA A 23 -2.05 12.20 -21.03
CA ALA A 23 -1.26 12.23 -22.27
C ALA A 23 0.18 12.69 -22.01
N ASP A 24 0.38 13.67 -21.12
CA ASP A 24 1.71 14.15 -20.76
C ASP A 24 2.44 13.10 -19.90
N ALA A 25 1.74 12.42 -19.00
CA ALA A 25 2.30 11.30 -18.23
C ALA A 25 2.83 10.19 -19.16
N LEU A 26 2.03 9.82 -20.16
CA LEU A 26 2.45 8.83 -21.17
C LEU A 26 3.66 9.32 -22.00
N ALA A 27 3.68 10.59 -22.39
CA ALA A 27 4.80 11.17 -23.10
C ALA A 27 6.09 11.16 -22.26
N LEU A 28 6.01 11.53 -20.99
CA LEU A 28 7.16 11.43 -20.06
C LEU A 28 7.62 10.00 -19.85
N TRP A 29 6.69 9.04 -19.72
CA TRP A 29 7.02 7.63 -19.58
C TRP A 29 7.79 7.08 -20.80
N GLN A 30 7.38 7.46 -22.00
CA GLN A 30 7.96 6.96 -23.25
C GLN A 30 9.27 7.67 -23.65
N HIS A 31 9.39 8.97 -23.34
CA HIS A 31 10.43 9.82 -23.93
C HIS A 31 11.16 10.69 -22.89
N GLY A 32 10.67 10.76 -21.66
CA GLY A 32 11.25 11.61 -20.61
C GLY A 32 12.62 11.11 -20.15
N ASN A 33 13.49 12.04 -19.77
CA ASN A 33 14.73 11.71 -19.11
C ASN A 33 14.46 11.35 -17.65
N PHE A 34 14.90 10.17 -17.21
CA PHE A 34 14.65 9.68 -15.85
C PHE A 34 15.21 10.62 -14.77
N ARG A 35 16.38 11.21 -14.99
CA ARG A 35 16.99 12.13 -14.02
C ARG A 35 16.20 13.42 -13.91
N ASP A 36 15.75 13.98 -15.02
CA ASP A 36 14.98 15.23 -15.04
C ASP A 36 13.61 15.03 -14.38
N MET A 37 12.96 13.90 -14.63
CA MET A 37 11.74 13.51 -13.92
C MET A 37 11.99 13.35 -12.40
N GLY A 38 13.10 12.73 -12.02
CA GLY A 38 13.47 12.57 -10.62
C GLY A 38 13.75 13.92 -9.93
N ASN A 39 14.45 14.83 -10.61
CA ASN A 39 14.70 16.18 -10.10
C ASN A 39 13.41 16.98 -9.92
N ALA A 40 12.49 16.90 -10.88
CA ALA A 40 11.19 17.56 -10.78
C ALA A 40 10.33 16.98 -9.64
N ALA A 41 10.32 15.65 -9.50
CA ALA A 41 9.63 14.98 -8.40
C ALA A 41 10.18 15.39 -7.02
N GLU A 42 11.51 15.45 -6.89
CA GLU A 42 12.17 15.89 -5.65
C GLU A 42 11.86 17.36 -5.33
N GLU A 43 11.82 18.22 -6.32
CA GLU A 43 11.44 19.62 -6.13
C GLU A 43 9.97 19.74 -5.65
N ILE A 44 9.05 18.98 -6.22
CA ILE A 44 7.65 18.93 -5.75
C ILE A 44 7.58 18.38 -4.31
N ARG A 45 8.33 17.30 -4.02
CA ARG A 45 8.39 16.73 -2.67
C ARG A 45 8.81 17.78 -1.64
N ARG A 46 9.83 18.58 -1.94
CA ARG A 46 10.34 19.65 -1.05
C ARG A 46 9.34 20.76 -0.78
N ARG A 47 8.39 21.00 -1.69
CA ARG A 47 7.32 21.98 -1.48
C ARG A 47 6.24 21.47 -0.55
N ILE A 48 6.05 20.16 -0.47
CA ILE A 48 4.98 19.51 0.29
C ILE A 48 5.49 19.04 1.66
N ASN A 49 6.76 18.62 1.73
CA ASN A 49 7.36 18.04 2.92
C ASN A 49 8.63 18.81 3.31
N PRO A 50 9.02 18.86 4.59
CA PRO A 50 10.29 19.43 5.00
C PRO A 50 11.46 18.79 4.25
N PRO A 51 12.45 19.58 3.77
CA PRO A 51 13.45 19.10 2.82
C PRO A 51 14.38 18.00 3.37
N ASN A 52 14.57 17.94 4.68
CA ASN A 52 15.48 17.00 5.33
C ASN A 52 14.76 15.97 6.21
N GLU A 53 13.44 15.83 6.03
CA GLU A 53 12.65 14.89 6.79
C GLU A 53 12.11 13.78 5.90
N VAL A 54 12.17 12.56 6.41
CA VAL A 54 11.52 11.37 5.85
C VAL A 54 10.66 10.77 6.94
N THR A 55 9.36 10.70 6.68
CA THR A 55 8.43 10.07 7.61
C THR A 55 8.39 8.56 7.38
N TYR A 56 8.22 7.81 8.45
CA TYR A 56 7.98 6.37 8.40
C TYR A 56 6.92 6.01 9.44
N THR A 57 6.32 4.85 9.26
CA THR A 57 5.46 4.25 10.28
C THR A 57 5.89 2.82 10.54
N ALA A 58 5.88 2.43 11.80
CA ALA A 58 5.97 1.03 12.18
C ALA A 58 4.55 0.44 12.16
N PHE A 59 4.37 -0.75 11.63
CA PHE A 59 3.10 -1.45 11.67
C PHE A 59 3.29 -2.95 11.87
N ARG A 60 2.31 -3.59 12.49
CA ARG A 60 2.23 -5.04 12.60
C ARG A 60 1.38 -5.59 11.46
N VAL A 61 1.92 -6.52 10.70
CA VAL A 61 1.12 -7.23 9.69
C VAL A 61 0.30 -8.33 10.36
N GLY A 62 -1.00 -8.32 10.12
CA GLY A 62 -1.93 -9.37 10.49
C GLY A 62 -2.48 -10.05 9.23
N ASN A 63 -1.93 -11.21 8.87
CA ASN A 63 -2.48 -11.99 7.79
C ASN A 63 -3.64 -12.83 8.33
N TYR A 64 -4.88 -12.44 7.99
CA TYR A 64 -6.09 -13.09 8.54
C TYR A 64 -6.45 -14.40 7.85
N THR A 65 -6.02 -14.60 6.61
CA THR A 65 -6.16 -15.87 5.88
C THR A 65 -5.08 -15.99 4.81
N ASN A 66 -4.63 -17.20 4.53
CA ASN A 66 -3.84 -17.50 3.35
C ASN A 66 -4.62 -18.31 2.29
N TYR A 67 -5.85 -18.71 2.56
CA TYR A 67 -6.71 -19.23 1.53
C TYR A 67 -7.04 -18.16 0.49
N CYS A 68 -6.80 -18.47 -0.78
CA CYS A 68 -7.00 -17.52 -1.88
C CYS A 68 -7.43 -18.26 -3.14
N ASN A 69 -8.35 -17.65 -3.90
CA ASN A 69 -8.76 -18.14 -5.22
C ASN A 69 -8.09 -17.40 -6.38
N ILE A 70 -7.09 -16.53 -6.07
CA ILE A 70 -6.34 -15.78 -7.08
C ILE A 70 -4.93 -16.36 -7.19
N GLU A 71 -4.60 -16.89 -8.35
CA GLU A 71 -3.28 -17.48 -8.65
C GLU A 71 -2.29 -16.41 -9.10
N CYS A 72 -1.76 -15.63 -8.14
CA CYS A 72 -0.73 -14.64 -8.45
C CYS A 72 0.63 -15.32 -8.62
N SER A 73 1.28 -15.14 -9.75
CA SER A 73 2.54 -15.82 -10.11
C SER A 73 3.71 -15.55 -9.16
N PHE A 74 3.68 -14.47 -8.38
CA PHE A 74 4.71 -14.11 -7.40
C PHE A 74 4.37 -14.49 -5.96
N CYS A 75 3.13 -14.90 -5.67
CA CYS A 75 2.67 -15.12 -4.30
C CYS A 75 3.00 -16.55 -3.83
N SER A 76 3.95 -16.66 -2.91
CA SER A 76 4.27 -17.93 -2.22
C SER A 76 3.47 -18.16 -0.93
N PHE A 77 2.60 -17.21 -0.57
CA PHE A 77 1.84 -17.21 0.68
C PHE A 77 0.50 -17.95 0.58
N MET A 78 -0.09 -18.00 -0.62
CA MET A 78 -1.43 -18.54 -0.83
C MET A 78 -1.47 -20.07 -0.68
N ASP A 79 -2.57 -20.54 -0.13
CA ASP A 79 -3.04 -21.92 -0.23
C ASP A 79 -4.38 -21.95 -0.98
N GLU A 80 -4.63 -23.06 -1.66
CA GLU A 80 -5.89 -23.26 -2.37
C GLU A 80 -7.05 -23.40 -1.37
N VAL A 81 -8.17 -22.74 -1.67
CA VAL A 81 -9.39 -22.83 -0.85
C VAL A 81 -9.86 -24.27 -0.79
N GLY A 82 -10.09 -24.77 0.42
CA GLY A 82 -10.49 -26.18 0.64
C GLY A 82 -9.35 -27.18 0.66
N SER A 83 -8.10 -26.79 0.48
CA SER A 83 -6.93 -27.70 0.56
C SER A 83 -6.71 -28.32 1.95
N GLY A 84 -7.26 -27.70 3.00
CA GLY A 84 -7.01 -28.07 4.40
C GLY A 84 -5.62 -27.76 4.93
N LYS A 85 -4.79 -27.05 4.16
CA LYS A 85 -3.42 -26.67 4.55
C LYS A 85 -3.30 -25.21 4.97
N GLY A 86 -4.22 -24.37 4.49
CA GLY A 86 -4.30 -22.98 4.84
C GLY A 86 -5.00 -22.73 6.17
N TYR A 87 -5.24 -21.44 6.48
CA TYR A 87 -5.89 -21.02 7.71
C TYR A 87 -6.80 -19.81 7.51
N ASN A 88 -7.75 -19.68 8.42
CA ASN A 88 -8.51 -18.45 8.67
C ASN A 88 -8.36 -18.12 10.16
N LEU A 89 -7.92 -16.91 10.49
CA LEU A 89 -7.83 -16.49 11.88
C LEU A 89 -9.21 -16.20 12.46
N SER A 90 -9.45 -16.65 13.67
CA SER A 90 -10.60 -16.23 14.47
C SER A 90 -10.47 -14.77 14.93
N ALA A 91 -11.56 -14.16 15.39
CA ALA A 91 -11.53 -12.82 15.98
C ALA A 91 -10.52 -12.72 17.14
N ASP A 92 -10.45 -13.73 18.01
CA ASP A 92 -9.51 -13.78 19.12
C ASP A 92 -8.05 -13.85 18.67
N GLU A 93 -7.77 -14.53 17.57
CA GLU A 93 -6.43 -14.58 16.99
C GLU A 93 -6.04 -13.26 16.35
N ILE A 94 -6.99 -12.55 15.76
CA ILE A 94 -6.78 -11.18 15.27
C ILE A 94 -6.51 -10.23 16.43
N LEU A 95 -7.30 -10.31 17.52
CA LEU A 95 -7.08 -9.49 18.71
C LEU A 95 -5.69 -9.71 19.33
N ARG A 96 -5.20 -10.96 19.39
CA ARG A 96 -3.82 -11.23 19.85
C ARG A 96 -2.76 -10.55 18.99
N LYS A 97 -2.98 -10.44 17.68
CA LYS A 97 -2.05 -9.69 16.80
C LYS A 97 -2.11 -8.19 17.05
N VAL A 98 -3.25 -7.67 17.48
CA VAL A 98 -3.35 -6.26 17.91
C VAL A 98 -2.61 -6.07 19.23
N ASP A 99 -2.75 -6.99 20.22
CA ASP A 99 -1.97 -6.96 21.46
C ASP A 99 -0.46 -6.96 21.20
N GLU A 100 0.00 -7.79 20.24
CA GLU A 100 1.41 -7.79 19.79
C GLU A 100 1.82 -6.41 19.21
N ALA A 101 0.94 -5.76 18.45
CA ALA A 101 1.21 -4.44 17.89
C ALA A 101 1.32 -3.38 19.01
N VAL A 102 0.40 -3.38 19.93
CA VAL A 102 0.40 -2.49 21.12
C VAL A 102 1.65 -2.69 21.95
N ALA A 103 2.04 -3.94 22.22
CA ALA A 103 3.24 -4.27 22.98
C ALA A 103 4.55 -3.81 22.32
N LEU A 104 4.53 -3.57 21.01
CA LEU A 104 5.66 -3.10 20.21
C LEU A 104 5.57 -1.59 19.89
N ASP A 105 4.65 -0.85 20.53
CA ASP A 105 4.36 0.56 20.22
C ASP A 105 4.11 0.81 18.73
N ALA A 106 3.57 -0.18 18.01
CA ALA A 106 3.23 -0.02 16.61
C ALA A 106 1.86 0.68 16.48
N PRO A 107 1.80 1.89 15.89
CA PRO A 107 0.56 2.68 15.83
C PRO A 107 -0.47 2.13 14.85
N GLN A 108 -0.11 1.11 14.08
CA GLN A 108 -0.97 0.57 13.03
C GLN A 108 -0.91 -0.95 12.95
N LEU A 109 -2.09 -1.57 12.78
CA LEU A 109 -2.22 -2.94 12.34
C LEU A 109 -2.60 -2.95 10.86
N PHE A 110 -1.80 -3.61 10.03
CA PHE A 110 -2.08 -3.80 8.61
C PHE A 110 -2.68 -5.19 8.40
N LEU A 111 -4.02 -5.26 8.31
CA LEU A 111 -4.73 -6.50 8.04
C LEU A 111 -4.76 -6.79 6.53
N GLN A 112 -4.22 -7.92 6.15
CA GLN A 112 -4.25 -8.40 4.77
C GLN A 112 -4.46 -9.91 4.74
N GLY A 113 -4.76 -10.46 3.57
CA GLY A 113 -4.96 -11.90 3.41
C GLY A 113 -5.26 -12.30 1.98
N GLY A 114 -5.46 -13.58 1.78
CA GLY A 114 -5.94 -14.12 0.52
C GLY A 114 -7.38 -13.69 0.22
N VAL A 115 -7.76 -13.76 -1.05
CA VAL A 115 -9.16 -13.60 -1.48
C VAL A 115 -9.87 -14.92 -1.25
N ASN A 116 -10.47 -15.07 -0.08
CA ASN A 116 -11.18 -16.28 0.31
C ASN A 116 -12.70 -16.09 0.11
N PRO A 117 -13.31 -16.72 -0.90
CA PRO A 117 -14.74 -16.60 -1.18
C PRO A 117 -15.64 -17.29 -0.13
N GLU A 118 -15.08 -18.14 0.74
CA GLU A 118 -15.84 -18.82 1.80
C GLU A 118 -16.04 -17.92 3.04
N LEU A 119 -15.27 -16.83 3.17
CA LEU A 119 -15.45 -15.89 4.26
C LEU A 119 -16.60 -14.93 3.97
N PRO A 120 -17.65 -14.92 4.79
CA PRO A 120 -18.76 -13.98 4.62
C PRO A 120 -18.30 -12.56 4.96
N PHE A 121 -18.99 -11.56 4.44
CA PHE A 121 -18.67 -10.15 4.74
C PHE A 121 -18.69 -9.84 6.24
N SER A 122 -19.58 -10.51 7.00
CA SER A 122 -19.65 -10.40 8.46
C SER A 122 -18.34 -10.75 9.15
N TYR A 123 -17.54 -11.70 8.63
CA TYR A 123 -16.24 -12.03 9.18
C TYR A 123 -15.34 -10.77 9.33
N TYR A 124 -15.31 -9.95 8.30
CA TYR A 124 -14.48 -8.72 8.29
C TYR A 124 -15.06 -7.65 9.22
N THR A 125 -16.38 -7.45 9.17
CA THR A 125 -17.03 -6.43 10.01
C THR A 125 -17.00 -6.80 11.49
N ASP A 126 -17.13 -8.09 11.83
CA ASP A 126 -17.06 -8.57 13.21
C ASP A 126 -15.64 -8.48 13.77
N ALA A 127 -14.64 -8.86 12.97
CA ALA A 127 -13.22 -8.73 13.34
C ALA A 127 -12.85 -7.26 13.62
N LEU A 128 -13.19 -6.34 12.69
CA LEU A 128 -12.92 -4.91 12.85
C LEU A 128 -13.69 -4.31 14.04
N SER A 129 -14.94 -4.74 14.25
CA SER A 129 -15.75 -4.32 15.39
C SER A 129 -15.16 -4.81 16.72
N ALA A 130 -14.63 -6.03 16.74
CA ALA A 130 -13.95 -6.57 17.91
C ALA A 130 -12.67 -5.77 18.22
N VAL A 131 -11.84 -5.47 17.21
CA VAL A 131 -10.65 -4.63 17.36
C VAL A 131 -11.05 -3.27 17.91
N ARG A 132 -12.03 -2.58 17.31
CA ARG A 132 -12.46 -1.24 17.74
C ARG A 132 -13.01 -1.20 19.17
N ARG A 133 -13.68 -2.29 19.62
CA ARG A 133 -14.20 -2.37 21.01
C ARG A 133 -13.10 -2.57 22.05
N ASN A 134 -12.08 -3.36 21.73
CA ASN A 134 -10.99 -3.68 22.66
C ASN A 134 -9.85 -2.66 22.64
N PHE A 135 -9.67 -1.97 21.51
CA PHE A 135 -8.62 -0.97 21.27
C PHE A 135 -9.25 0.29 20.64
N PRO A 136 -9.89 1.13 21.45
CA PRO A 136 -10.65 2.29 20.96
C PRO A 136 -9.80 3.46 20.46
N GLU A 137 -8.49 3.48 20.76
CA GLU A 137 -7.54 4.56 20.41
C GLU A 137 -6.80 4.31 19.08
#